data_0da21f85b3cee56742a3cca5cdbad481
#
_entry.id   0da21f85b3cee56742a3cca5cdbad481
#
_cell.length_a   1.000
_cell.length_b   1.000
_cell.length_c   1.000
_cell.angle_alpha   90.00
_cell.angle_beta   90.00
_cell.angle_gamma   90.00
#
_symmetry.space_group_name_H-M   'P 1'
#
loop_
_entity.id
_entity.type
_entity.pdbx_description
1 polymer ?
#
loop_
_entity_poly.entity_id
_entity_poly.type
_entity_poly.pdbx_seq_one_letter_code
_entity_poly.pdbx_strand_id
1 'polypeptide(L)'
;MVIEKKYYKVDSKELVDLLIQHINEKEILAYDTETSSLNPRKGKIIGFSVSGEEGMGFYMPTMFWNNETESLEECQIEGIGCQRIAKKIISMLVGKKLIMHNASFDCRYTNNFYGVNLLPSLWVDTALLVHTVKEEGAFGFGNPFGLKSIAIMIQDKIGLNIQEAANQEQINLKASIKENGGSVTKDNFEIYKADINLLSEYAAADTDLTLRICNHFLPVLEHEGLTKFFFEDEVMPLYREVTIPMEIEGIALDIPLIEQTRDAILADQEKYRRAVIEELLKLQKVKEWIIDSALSEFPPSHKGTWACTLVDMYKLPIPKNSRNYSLK
;
A
#
# COMPACT_ATOMS: atom_id res chain seq x y z
N MET A 1 32.64 -6.63 -9.81
CA MET A 1 32.43 -5.70 -10.94
C MET A 1 31.20 -4.88 -10.53
N VAL A 2 31.32 -3.56 -10.42
CA VAL A 2 30.17 -2.70 -10.12
C VAL A 2 29.34 -2.66 -11.40
N ILE A 3 28.11 -3.18 -11.35
CA ILE A 3 27.19 -3.12 -12.49
C ILE A 3 26.70 -1.67 -12.60
N GLU A 4 26.91 -1.06 -13.75
CA GLU A 4 26.44 0.29 -14.04
C GLU A 4 24.91 0.30 -14.05
N LYS A 5 24.28 1.18 -13.26
CA LYS A 5 22.82 1.30 -13.20
C LYS A 5 22.31 2.10 -14.40
N LYS A 6 21.34 1.54 -15.13
CA LYS A 6 20.65 2.17 -16.26
C LYS A 6 19.15 2.15 -16.00
N TYR A 7 18.66 3.19 -15.35
CA TYR A 7 17.25 3.35 -15.04
C TYR A 7 16.64 4.40 -15.96
N TYR A 8 15.56 4.01 -16.63
CA TYR A 8 14.90 4.80 -17.65
C TYR A 8 13.52 5.23 -17.20
N LYS A 9 13.27 6.55 -17.20
CA LYS A 9 11.92 7.11 -17.13
C LYS A 9 11.35 7.12 -18.55
N VAL A 10 10.35 6.27 -18.82
CA VAL A 10 9.75 6.08 -20.14
C VAL A 10 8.74 7.20 -20.42
N ASP A 11 9.23 8.34 -20.94
CA ASP A 11 8.45 9.55 -21.20
C ASP A 11 8.55 10.03 -22.66
N SER A 12 9.17 9.24 -23.52
CA SER A 12 9.26 9.50 -24.96
C SER A 12 8.97 8.25 -25.78
N LYS A 13 8.69 8.44 -27.08
CA LYS A 13 8.43 7.33 -28.00
C LYS A 13 9.63 6.40 -28.13
N GLU A 14 10.83 6.97 -28.20
CA GLU A 14 12.08 6.21 -28.31
C GLU A 14 12.26 5.29 -27.11
N LEU A 15 11.92 5.76 -25.90
CA LEU A 15 11.99 4.96 -24.68
C LEU A 15 10.86 3.92 -24.58
N VAL A 16 9.69 4.22 -25.14
CA VAL A 16 8.61 3.22 -25.29
C VAL A 16 9.08 2.10 -26.23
N ASP A 17 9.66 2.44 -27.37
CA ASP A 17 10.17 1.45 -28.33
C ASP A 17 11.31 0.62 -27.72
N LEU A 18 12.21 1.23 -26.93
CA LEU A 18 13.27 0.54 -26.20
C LEU A 18 12.68 -0.42 -25.14
N LEU A 19 11.70 0.00 -24.36
CA LEU A 19 11.00 -0.86 -23.38
C LEU A 19 10.33 -2.05 -24.09
N ILE A 20 9.64 -1.81 -25.21
CA ILE A 20 9.00 -2.87 -26.01
C ILE A 20 10.06 -3.85 -26.53
N GLN A 21 11.18 -3.36 -27.05
CA GLN A 21 12.29 -4.21 -27.46
C GLN A 21 12.80 -5.05 -26.29
N HIS A 22 13.07 -4.44 -25.13
CA HIS A 22 13.52 -5.13 -23.92
C HIS A 22 12.57 -6.25 -23.51
N ILE A 23 11.25 -5.98 -23.48
CA ILE A 23 10.22 -6.98 -23.15
C ILE A 23 10.26 -8.13 -24.17
N ASN A 24 10.39 -7.84 -25.46
CA ASN A 24 10.41 -8.88 -26.50
C ASN A 24 11.63 -9.79 -26.41
N GLU A 25 12.79 -9.24 -26.07
CA GLU A 25 14.07 -9.96 -25.99
C GLU A 25 14.19 -10.85 -24.74
N LYS A 26 13.43 -10.56 -23.68
CA LYS A 26 13.55 -11.28 -22.41
C LYS A 26 12.34 -12.22 -22.23
N GLU A 27 12.61 -13.45 -21.73
CA GLU A 27 11.58 -14.40 -21.32
C GLU A 27 11.13 -14.19 -19.88
N ILE A 28 12.07 -13.79 -19.02
CA ILE A 28 11.88 -13.56 -17.59
C ILE A 28 11.98 -12.07 -17.33
N LEU A 29 10.97 -11.52 -16.65
CA LEU A 29 10.87 -10.08 -16.37
C LEU A 29 10.39 -9.87 -14.95
N ALA A 30 11.01 -8.95 -14.21
CA ALA A 30 10.44 -8.40 -13.00
C ALA A 30 9.42 -7.33 -13.36
N TYR A 31 8.32 -7.26 -12.60
CA TYR A 31 7.23 -6.31 -12.79
C TYR A 31 6.74 -5.78 -11.45
N ASP A 32 6.46 -4.49 -11.36
CA ASP A 32 5.96 -3.81 -10.17
C ASP A 32 5.08 -2.63 -10.56
N THR A 33 4.16 -2.21 -9.69
CA THR A 33 3.23 -1.09 -9.93
C THR A 33 3.28 -0.06 -8.82
N GLU A 34 3.29 1.21 -9.23
CA GLU A 34 3.07 2.33 -8.33
C GLU A 34 1.63 2.80 -8.40
N THR A 35 1.02 3.05 -7.25
CA THR A 35 -0.42 3.25 -7.16
C THR A 35 -0.81 4.44 -6.27
N SER A 36 -1.99 5.02 -6.52
CA SER A 36 -2.50 6.14 -5.74
C SER A 36 -3.17 5.75 -4.41
N SER A 37 -3.30 4.46 -4.14
CA SER A 37 -3.95 3.93 -2.93
C SER A 37 -3.53 2.49 -2.70
N LEU A 38 -3.59 2.01 -1.46
CA LEU A 38 -3.41 0.58 -1.15
C LEU A 38 -4.64 -0.25 -1.52
N ASN A 39 -5.78 0.37 -1.81
CA ASN A 39 -7.02 -0.32 -2.16
C ASN A 39 -7.17 -0.45 -3.68
N PRO A 40 -6.99 -1.65 -4.28
CA PRO A 40 -7.03 -1.84 -5.72
C PRO A 40 -8.42 -1.59 -6.36
N ARG A 41 -9.48 -1.48 -5.56
CA ARG A 41 -10.83 -1.13 -6.05
C ARG A 41 -11.07 0.37 -6.12
N LYS A 42 -10.23 1.20 -5.49
CA LYS A 42 -10.38 2.66 -5.42
C LYS A 42 -9.21 3.42 -6.03
N GLY A 43 -8.03 2.81 -5.98
CA GLY A 43 -6.80 3.42 -6.47
C GLY A 43 -6.66 3.33 -7.99
N LYS A 44 -5.70 4.11 -8.51
CA LYS A 44 -5.26 4.10 -9.90
C LYS A 44 -3.82 3.64 -9.96
N ILE A 45 -3.42 3.01 -11.05
CA ILE A 45 -2.00 2.79 -11.35
C ILE A 45 -1.46 4.13 -11.87
N ILE A 46 -0.44 4.66 -11.19
CA ILE A 46 0.23 5.91 -11.56
C ILE A 46 1.48 5.67 -12.41
N GLY A 47 1.96 4.43 -12.42
CA GLY A 47 3.04 3.96 -13.26
C GLY A 47 3.33 2.50 -12.98
N PHE A 48 4.17 1.91 -13.83
CA PHE A 48 4.66 0.54 -13.65
C PHE A 48 6.12 0.45 -14.04
N SER A 49 6.83 -0.49 -13.47
CA SER A 49 8.23 -0.75 -13.78
C SER A 49 8.46 -2.17 -14.28
N VAL A 50 9.48 -2.33 -15.10
CA VAL A 50 9.91 -3.60 -15.70
C VAL A 50 11.43 -3.69 -15.70
N SER A 51 11.97 -4.85 -15.34
CA SER A 51 13.38 -5.20 -15.47
C SER A 51 13.54 -6.64 -15.96
N GLY A 52 14.41 -6.86 -16.92
CA GLY A 52 14.79 -8.20 -17.42
C GLY A 52 16.30 -8.44 -17.39
N GLU A 53 17.05 -7.50 -16.80
CA GLU A 53 18.51 -7.57 -16.70
C GLU A 53 18.97 -6.78 -15.47
N GLU A 54 19.89 -7.35 -14.71
CA GLU A 54 20.44 -6.69 -13.53
C GLU A 54 21.15 -5.39 -13.88
N GLY A 55 20.84 -4.33 -13.14
CA GLY A 55 21.34 -2.98 -13.40
C GLY A 55 20.51 -2.20 -14.41
N MET A 56 19.47 -2.78 -14.99
CA MET A 56 18.58 -2.10 -15.92
C MET A 56 17.16 -2.12 -15.41
N GLY A 57 16.50 -0.97 -15.42
CA GLY A 57 15.10 -0.83 -15.04
C GLY A 57 14.38 0.23 -15.84
N PHE A 58 13.13 -0.01 -16.17
CA PHE A 58 12.27 0.92 -16.90
C PHE A 58 11.07 1.25 -16.01
N TYR A 59 10.82 2.52 -15.80
CA TYR A 59 9.57 2.97 -15.20
C TYR A 59 8.78 3.80 -16.20
N MET A 60 7.55 3.42 -16.47
CA MET A 60 6.63 4.17 -17.29
C MET A 60 5.61 4.90 -16.40
N PRO A 61 5.77 6.21 -16.19
CA PRO A 61 4.76 7.00 -15.50
C PRO A 61 3.52 7.11 -16.40
N THR A 62 2.36 6.88 -15.80
CA THR A 62 1.08 6.99 -16.50
C THR A 62 0.24 8.16 -16.00
N MET A 63 0.50 8.58 -14.76
CA MET A 63 -0.11 9.74 -14.13
C MET A 63 0.93 10.50 -13.32
N PHE A 64 0.67 11.78 -13.10
CA PHE A 64 1.48 12.65 -12.22
C PHE A 64 0.56 13.55 -11.39
N TRP A 65 1.07 14.04 -10.28
CA TRP A 65 0.37 15.02 -9.45
C TRP A 65 0.61 16.42 -10.00
N ASN A 66 -0.46 17.13 -10.33
CA ASN A 66 -0.41 18.53 -10.73
C ASN A 66 -0.73 19.40 -9.51
N ASN A 67 0.27 20.19 -9.06
CA ASN A 67 0.13 21.06 -7.90
C ASN A 67 -0.79 22.26 -8.14
N GLU A 68 -0.99 22.68 -9.41
CA GLU A 68 -1.87 23.80 -9.74
C GLU A 68 -3.35 23.41 -9.68
N THR A 69 -3.66 22.20 -10.16
CA THR A 69 -5.03 21.66 -10.17
C THR A 69 -5.34 20.80 -8.95
N GLU A 70 -4.33 20.53 -8.09
CA GLU A 70 -4.39 19.61 -6.94
C GLU A 70 -5.03 18.26 -7.31
N SER A 71 -4.65 17.72 -8.48
CA SER A 71 -5.22 16.48 -9.01
C SER A 71 -4.21 15.60 -9.71
N LEU A 72 -4.55 14.30 -9.81
CA LEU A 72 -3.81 13.35 -10.65
C LEU A 72 -4.21 13.52 -12.11
N GLU A 73 -3.24 13.86 -12.94
CA GLU A 73 -3.40 14.02 -14.39
C GLU A 73 -2.68 12.92 -15.15
N GLU A 74 -3.18 12.60 -16.35
CA GLU A 74 -2.59 11.58 -17.19
C GLU A 74 -1.38 12.13 -17.94
N CYS A 75 -0.26 11.39 -17.89
CA CYS A 75 0.90 11.65 -18.73
C CYS A 75 0.56 11.42 -20.22
N GLN A 76 1.24 12.14 -21.10
CA GLN A 76 1.08 11.99 -22.55
C GLN A 76 2.43 11.84 -23.25
N ILE A 77 2.48 10.98 -24.26
CA ILE A 77 3.60 10.85 -25.18
C ILE A 77 3.08 11.09 -26.59
N GLU A 78 3.60 12.10 -27.26
CA GLU A 78 3.15 12.53 -28.60
C GLU A 78 1.61 12.72 -28.71
N GLY A 79 0.97 13.25 -27.66
CA GLY A 79 -0.48 13.47 -27.60
C GLY A 79 -1.32 12.22 -27.37
N ILE A 80 -0.69 11.08 -27.09
CA ILE A 80 -1.36 9.83 -26.72
C ILE A 80 -1.28 9.66 -25.21
N GLY A 81 -2.42 9.42 -24.55
CA GLY A 81 -2.47 9.17 -23.11
C GLY A 81 -1.66 7.92 -22.73
N CYS A 82 -0.83 8.07 -21.70
CA CYS A 82 0.06 7.02 -21.25
C CYS A 82 -0.66 5.79 -20.69
N GLN A 83 -1.88 5.93 -20.17
CA GLN A 83 -2.70 4.78 -19.73
C GLN A 83 -3.00 3.81 -20.89
N ARG A 84 -3.26 4.35 -22.07
CA ARG A 84 -3.51 3.53 -23.27
C ARG A 84 -2.24 2.79 -23.72
N ILE A 85 -1.10 3.46 -23.68
CA ILE A 85 0.21 2.87 -24.03
C ILE A 85 0.56 1.79 -23.02
N ALA A 86 0.45 2.11 -21.71
CA ALA A 86 0.72 1.19 -20.61
C ALA A 86 -0.11 -0.10 -20.72
N LYS A 87 -1.41 0.01 -20.95
CA LYS A 87 -2.27 -1.18 -21.15
C LYS A 87 -1.74 -2.10 -22.25
N LYS A 88 -1.29 -1.54 -23.38
CA LYS A 88 -0.74 -2.34 -24.48
C LYS A 88 0.56 -3.02 -24.07
N ILE A 89 1.47 -2.30 -23.42
CA ILE A 89 2.77 -2.83 -22.97
C ILE A 89 2.55 -3.92 -21.92
N ILE A 90 1.72 -3.68 -20.93
CA ILE A 90 1.39 -4.66 -19.89
C ILE A 90 0.76 -5.91 -20.49
N SER A 91 -0.07 -5.77 -21.54
CA SER A 91 -0.64 -6.93 -22.25
C SER A 91 0.42 -7.80 -22.94
N MET A 92 1.61 -7.25 -23.28
CA MET A 92 2.72 -8.02 -23.84
C MET A 92 3.43 -8.89 -22.80
N LEU A 93 3.22 -8.61 -21.50
CA LEU A 93 3.77 -9.42 -20.41
C LEU A 93 3.01 -10.74 -20.23
N VAL A 94 1.80 -10.86 -20.79
CA VAL A 94 1.03 -12.10 -20.76
C VAL A 94 1.78 -13.19 -21.54
N GLY A 95 2.03 -14.32 -20.87
CA GLY A 95 2.80 -15.43 -21.41
C GLY A 95 4.31 -15.37 -21.17
N LYS A 96 4.83 -14.29 -20.59
CA LYS A 96 6.19 -14.20 -20.05
C LYS A 96 6.26 -14.85 -18.67
N LYS A 97 7.47 -15.12 -18.18
CA LYS A 97 7.70 -15.53 -16.78
C LYS A 97 7.90 -14.27 -15.93
N LEU A 98 6.91 -13.93 -15.14
CA LEU A 98 6.96 -12.72 -14.31
C LEU A 98 7.46 -13.02 -12.90
N ILE A 99 8.42 -12.19 -12.46
CA ILE A 99 8.89 -12.13 -11.08
C ILE A 99 8.27 -10.88 -10.47
N MET A 100 7.65 -11.02 -9.32
CA MET A 100 7.08 -9.91 -8.57
C MET A 100 7.47 -9.99 -7.09
N HIS A 101 7.31 -8.91 -6.36
CA HIS A 101 7.47 -8.91 -4.91
C HIS A 101 6.13 -8.57 -4.25
N ASN A 102 5.51 -9.52 -3.55
CA ASN A 102 4.12 -9.43 -3.08
C ASN A 102 3.11 -9.33 -4.25
N ALA A 103 3.22 -10.29 -5.15
CA ALA A 103 2.53 -10.32 -6.45
C ALA A 103 1.00 -10.17 -6.40
N SER A 104 0.36 -10.51 -5.28
CA SER A 104 -1.07 -10.31 -5.09
C SER A 104 -1.46 -8.86 -5.33
N PHE A 105 -0.65 -7.91 -4.85
CA PHE A 105 -0.92 -6.48 -5.01
C PHE A 105 -0.95 -6.09 -6.49
N ASP A 106 0.11 -6.40 -7.23
CA ASP A 106 0.28 -6.00 -8.62
C ASP A 106 -0.69 -6.72 -9.56
N CYS A 107 -0.91 -8.01 -9.37
CA CYS A 107 -1.87 -8.78 -10.13
C CYS A 107 -3.30 -8.22 -9.98
N ARG A 108 -3.70 -7.89 -8.76
CA ARG A 108 -5.03 -7.32 -8.46
C ARG A 108 -5.18 -5.93 -9.04
N TYR A 109 -4.18 -5.06 -8.89
CA TYR A 109 -4.22 -3.71 -9.47
C TYR A 109 -4.28 -3.75 -10.99
N THR A 110 -3.42 -4.55 -11.62
CA THR A 110 -3.37 -4.68 -13.08
C THR A 110 -4.66 -5.23 -13.64
N ASN A 111 -5.23 -6.25 -13.00
CA ASN A 111 -6.51 -6.82 -13.39
C ASN A 111 -7.67 -5.81 -13.23
N ASN A 112 -7.75 -5.13 -12.08
CA ASN A 112 -8.86 -4.21 -11.81
C ASN A 112 -8.79 -2.93 -12.65
N PHE A 113 -7.59 -2.40 -12.87
CA PHE A 113 -7.43 -1.11 -13.53
C PHE A 113 -7.33 -1.21 -15.05
N TYR A 114 -6.55 -2.18 -15.55
CA TYR A 114 -6.37 -2.37 -17.01
C TYR A 114 -7.20 -3.49 -17.60
N GLY A 115 -7.77 -4.37 -16.79
CA GLY A 115 -8.44 -5.60 -17.24
C GLY A 115 -7.45 -6.59 -17.84
N VAL A 116 -6.18 -6.57 -17.43
CA VAL A 116 -5.13 -7.49 -17.88
C VAL A 116 -4.80 -8.47 -16.75
N ASN A 117 -5.07 -9.74 -16.99
CA ASN A 117 -4.77 -10.79 -16.02
C ASN A 117 -3.33 -11.30 -16.21
N LEU A 118 -2.42 -10.91 -15.32
CA LEU A 118 -1.03 -11.35 -15.29
C LEU A 118 -0.81 -12.62 -14.45
N LEU A 119 -1.84 -13.11 -13.77
CA LEU A 119 -1.72 -14.25 -12.86
C LEU A 119 -1.19 -15.53 -13.54
N PRO A 120 -1.60 -15.89 -14.78
CA PRO A 120 -1.02 -17.03 -15.48
C PRO A 120 0.47 -16.87 -15.83
N SER A 121 0.96 -15.61 -15.87
CA SER A 121 2.35 -15.28 -16.15
C SER A 121 3.21 -15.21 -14.87
N LEU A 122 2.59 -15.16 -13.69
CA LEU A 122 3.30 -15.12 -12.41
C LEU A 122 4.12 -16.40 -12.23
N TRP A 123 5.43 -16.26 -12.28
CA TRP A 123 6.37 -17.37 -12.11
C TRP A 123 6.93 -17.44 -10.70
N VAL A 124 7.38 -16.29 -10.14
CA VAL A 124 7.97 -16.22 -8.80
C VAL A 124 7.44 -14.99 -8.06
N ASP A 125 7.04 -15.18 -6.81
CA ASP A 125 6.94 -14.12 -5.81
C ASP A 125 8.18 -14.16 -4.92
N THR A 126 8.97 -13.09 -4.92
CA THR A 126 10.25 -13.07 -4.21
C THR A 126 10.11 -13.03 -2.70
N ALA A 127 9.00 -12.51 -2.15
CA ALA A 127 8.74 -12.59 -0.71
C ALA A 127 8.49 -14.04 -0.28
N LEU A 128 7.71 -14.80 -1.05
CA LEU A 128 7.47 -16.23 -0.82
C LEU A 128 8.73 -17.07 -1.05
N LEU A 129 9.51 -16.75 -2.09
CA LEU A 129 10.77 -17.43 -2.36
C LEU A 129 11.74 -17.32 -1.17
N VAL A 130 11.93 -16.11 -0.67
CA VAL A 130 12.80 -15.88 0.50
C VAL A 130 12.23 -16.54 1.75
N HIS A 131 10.92 -16.45 1.98
CA HIS A 131 10.28 -17.12 3.11
C HIS A 131 10.46 -18.64 3.07
N THR A 132 10.45 -19.25 1.89
CA THR A 132 10.62 -20.71 1.73
C THR A 132 12.03 -21.17 2.09
N VAL A 133 13.06 -20.40 1.70
CA VAL A 133 14.48 -20.79 1.93
C VAL A 133 15.08 -20.20 3.19
N LYS A 134 14.44 -19.17 3.76
CA LYS A 134 14.89 -18.46 4.94
C LYS A 134 13.69 -18.02 5.78
N GLU A 135 13.26 -18.89 6.66
CA GLU A 135 12.06 -18.75 7.48
C GLU A 135 12.04 -17.41 8.28
N GLU A 136 13.18 -16.95 8.76
CA GLU A 136 13.33 -15.71 9.52
C GLU A 136 13.33 -14.45 8.65
N GLY A 137 13.48 -14.60 7.32
CA GLY A 137 13.66 -13.48 6.40
C GLY A 137 14.88 -12.61 6.74
N ALA A 138 14.78 -11.32 6.56
CA ALA A 138 15.77 -10.32 6.96
C ALA A 138 15.60 -9.97 8.44
N PHE A 139 16.09 -10.83 9.33
CA PHE A 139 15.98 -10.66 10.78
C PHE A 139 16.57 -9.32 11.23
N GLY A 140 15.87 -8.64 12.15
CA GLY A 140 16.28 -7.32 12.68
C GLY A 140 15.69 -6.12 11.93
N PHE A 141 14.96 -6.34 10.81
CA PHE A 141 14.23 -5.31 10.09
C PHE A 141 12.74 -5.32 10.48
N GLY A 142 12.09 -4.15 10.39
CA GLY A 142 10.67 -4.00 10.75
C GLY A 142 9.70 -4.80 9.86
N ASN A 143 10.09 -5.07 8.60
CA ASN A 143 9.43 -6.00 7.70
C ASN A 143 10.48 -6.98 7.15
N PRO A 144 10.62 -8.18 7.73
CA PRO A 144 11.68 -9.12 7.37
C PRO A 144 11.57 -9.67 5.94
N PHE A 145 10.39 -9.59 5.32
CA PHE A 145 10.15 -10.02 3.94
C PHE A 145 9.90 -8.85 2.98
N GLY A 146 10.11 -7.62 3.42
CA GLY A 146 10.02 -6.44 2.55
C GLY A 146 11.19 -6.37 1.57
N LEU A 147 10.93 -5.93 0.34
CA LEU A 147 11.90 -5.85 -0.77
C LEU A 147 13.24 -5.23 -0.33
N LYS A 148 13.20 -4.05 0.25
CA LYS A 148 14.41 -3.33 0.69
C LYS A 148 15.12 -4.05 1.85
N SER A 149 14.38 -4.65 2.78
CA SER A 149 14.99 -5.41 3.90
C SER A 149 15.75 -6.63 3.40
N ILE A 150 15.15 -7.40 2.48
CA ILE A 150 15.80 -8.55 1.84
C ILE A 150 17.02 -8.09 1.05
N ALA A 151 16.89 -7.04 0.24
CA ALA A 151 17.98 -6.52 -0.57
C ALA A 151 19.19 -6.05 0.28
N ILE A 152 18.95 -5.37 1.40
CA ILE A 152 19.98 -4.97 2.36
C ILE A 152 20.65 -6.20 2.98
N MET A 153 19.88 -7.22 3.36
CA MET A 153 20.40 -8.46 3.95
C MET A 153 21.41 -9.16 3.02
N ILE A 154 21.20 -9.09 1.71
CA ILE A 154 22.06 -9.76 0.72
C ILE A 154 22.92 -8.78 -0.10
N GLN A 155 23.01 -7.50 0.28
CA GLN A 155 23.67 -6.45 -0.52
C GLN A 155 25.10 -6.80 -0.93
N ASP A 156 25.89 -7.44 -0.05
CA ASP A 156 27.26 -7.88 -0.33
C ASP A 156 27.29 -9.00 -1.38
N LYS A 157 26.24 -9.76 -1.51
CA LYS A 157 26.12 -10.88 -2.47
C LYS A 157 25.68 -10.41 -3.85
N ILE A 158 24.86 -9.38 -3.91
CA ILE A 158 24.35 -8.83 -5.18
C ILE A 158 25.18 -7.62 -5.66
N GLY A 159 26.30 -7.30 -4.97
CA GLY A 159 27.27 -6.30 -5.41
C GLY A 159 26.74 -4.85 -5.34
N LEU A 160 25.82 -4.56 -4.43
CA LEU A 160 25.23 -3.23 -4.27
C LEU A 160 25.44 -2.72 -2.84
N ASN A 161 25.73 -1.42 -2.67
CA ASN A 161 25.63 -0.74 -1.38
C ASN A 161 24.24 -0.13 -1.26
N ILE A 162 23.27 -0.97 -0.87
CA ILE A 162 21.85 -0.60 -0.89
C ILE A 162 21.46 0.23 0.32
N GLN A 163 22.04 -0.06 1.49
CA GLN A 163 21.59 0.55 2.74
C GLN A 163 21.69 2.08 2.74
N GLU A 164 22.80 2.60 2.23
CA GLU A 164 23.01 4.05 2.17
C GLU A 164 22.19 4.69 1.03
N ALA A 165 22.20 4.06 -0.15
CA ALA A 165 21.44 4.53 -1.31
C ALA A 165 19.92 4.48 -1.07
N ALA A 166 19.39 3.37 -0.58
CA ALA A 166 17.97 3.22 -0.32
C ALA A 166 17.47 4.19 0.79
N ASN A 167 18.27 4.46 1.80
CA ASN A 167 17.93 5.44 2.82
C ASN A 167 17.84 6.85 2.20
N GLN A 168 18.80 7.24 1.37
CA GLN A 168 18.82 8.56 0.73
C GLN A 168 17.68 8.72 -0.28
N GLU A 169 17.43 7.70 -1.11
CA GLU A 169 16.30 7.67 -2.05
C GLU A 169 14.96 7.83 -1.32
N GLN A 170 14.75 7.09 -0.22
CA GLN A 170 13.53 7.23 0.58
C GLN A 170 13.40 8.60 1.25
N ILE A 171 14.51 9.19 1.73
CA ILE A 171 14.49 10.52 2.33
C ILE A 171 14.07 11.54 1.28
N ASN A 172 14.67 11.51 0.09
CA ASN A 172 14.39 12.43 -1.00
C ASN A 172 12.94 12.28 -1.50
N LEU A 173 12.47 11.04 -1.67
CA LEU A 173 11.10 10.74 -2.08
C LEU A 173 10.08 11.27 -1.06
N LYS A 174 10.30 11.01 0.23
CA LYS A 174 9.42 11.53 1.30
C LYS A 174 9.46 13.04 1.41
N ALA A 175 10.59 13.67 1.14
CA ALA A 175 10.71 15.13 1.13
C ALA A 175 9.86 15.72 -0.01
N SER A 176 9.99 15.19 -1.23
CA SER A 176 9.21 15.67 -2.38
C SER A 176 7.69 15.49 -2.19
N ILE A 177 7.25 14.38 -1.57
CA ILE A 177 5.83 14.19 -1.23
C ILE A 177 5.33 15.28 -0.30
N LYS A 178 6.11 15.64 0.74
CA LYS A 178 5.74 16.71 1.68
C LYS A 178 5.74 18.09 1.03
N GLU A 179 6.70 18.37 0.16
CA GLU A 179 6.77 19.62 -0.61
C GLU A 179 5.52 19.80 -1.49
N ASN A 180 4.98 18.71 -2.01
CA ASN A 180 3.73 18.70 -2.77
C ASN A 180 2.47 18.53 -1.89
N GLY A 181 2.57 18.85 -0.59
CA GLY A 181 1.45 18.81 0.35
C GLY A 181 0.92 17.41 0.65
N GLY A 182 1.73 16.37 0.45
CA GLY A 182 1.36 14.99 0.70
C GLY A 182 1.71 14.48 2.09
N SER A 183 1.06 13.38 2.48
CA SER A 183 1.30 12.64 3.72
C SER A 183 2.32 11.52 3.51
N VAL A 184 3.18 11.31 4.52
CA VAL A 184 4.19 10.22 4.53
C VAL A 184 4.09 9.37 5.80
N THR A 185 2.89 9.26 6.37
CA THR A 185 2.65 8.41 7.55
C THR A 185 2.50 6.94 7.16
N LYS A 186 2.60 6.04 8.14
CA LYS A 186 2.44 4.60 7.91
C LYS A 186 1.04 4.26 7.34
N ASP A 187 0.01 4.97 7.81
CA ASP A 187 -1.38 4.71 7.43
C ASP A 187 -1.82 5.49 6.19
N ASN A 188 -1.08 6.54 5.82
CA ASN A 188 -1.35 7.36 4.65
C ASN A 188 -0.04 7.78 3.99
N PHE A 189 0.40 7.01 3.00
CA PHE A 189 1.59 7.28 2.21
C PHE A 189 1.19 7.66 0.79
N GLU A 190 1.17 8.98 0.52
CA GLU A 190 0.69 9.54 -0.75
C GLU A 190 1.81 9.60 -1.80
N ILE A 191 2.35 8.44 -2.17
CA ILE A 191 3.46 8.31 -3.12
C ILE A 191 3.17 8.97 -4.48
N TYR A 192 1.91 9.06 -4.86
CA TYR A 192 1.48 9.71 -6.10
C TYR A 192 1.73 11.22 -6.15
N LYS A 193 2.09 11.84 -5.01
CA LYS A 193 2.51 13.24 -4.91
C LYS A 193 4.04 13.41 -4.97
N ALA A 194 4.79 12.32 -5.11
CA ALA A 194 6.23 12.41 -5.26
C ALA A 194 6.64 13.13 -6.56
N ASP A 195 7.83 13.71 -6.55
CA ASP A 195 8.47 14.14 -7.81
C ASP A 195 8.61 12.95 -8.75
N ILE A 196 8.18 13.15 -10.00
CA ILE A 196 8.09 12.07 -10.99
C ILE A 196 9.45 11.47 -11.37
N ASN A 197 10.55 12.25 -11.28
CA ASN A 197 11.87 11.74 -11.56
C ASN A 197 12.37 10.87 -10.41
N LEU A 198 12.21 11.35 -9.16
CA LEU A 198 12.55 10.57 -7.97
C LEU A 198 11.73 9.27 -7.89
N LEU A 199 10.44 9.34 -8.20
CA LEU A 199 9.58 8.16 -8.25
C LEU A 199 10.04 7.18 -9.35
N SER A 200 10.47 7.70 -10.51
CA SER A 200 10.93 6.87 -11.62
C SER A 200 12.20 6.10 -11.27
N GLU A 201 13.17 6.73 -10.63
CA GLU A 201 14.39 6.07 -10.16
C GLU A 201 14.06 5.01 -9.10
N TYR A 202 13.24 5.36 -8.13
CA TYR A 202 12.78 4.47 -7.06
C TYR A 202 12.10 3.22 -7.61
N ALA A 203 11.11 3.37 -8.48
CA ALA A 203 10.33 2.26 -9.03
C ALA A 203 11.17 1.37 -9.99
N ALA A 204 12.04 1.96 -10.82
CA ALA A 204 12.94 1.20 -11.66
C ALA A 204 13.95 0.39 -10.83
N ALA A 205 14.43 0.95 -9.71
CA ALA A 205 15.30 0.24 -8.78
C ALA A 205 14.58 -0.95 -8.11
N ASP A 206 13.29 -0.84 -7.81
CA ASP A 206 12.54 -1.90 -7.14
C ASP A 206 12.40 -3.15 -8.03
N THR A 207 12.19 -3.00 -9.33
CA THR A 207 12.18 -4.15 -10.26
C THR A 207 13.60 -4.74 -10.50
N ASP A 208 14.66 -3.92 -10.54
CA ASP A 208 16.04 -4.43 -10.57
C ASP A 208 16.35 -5.24 -9.30
N LEU A 209 15.96 -4.75 -8.12
CA LEU A 209 16.14 -5.46 -6.86
C LEU A 209 15.34 -6.76 -6.81
N THR A 210 14.10 -6.74 -7.28
CA THR A 210 13.22 -7.92 -7.36
C THR A 210 13.86 -9.00 -8.22
N LEU A 211 14.43 -8.64 -9.38
CA LEU A 211 15.15 -9.56 -10.26
C LEU A 211 16.40 -10.14 -9.58
N ARG A 212 17.23 -9.29 -8.93
CA ARG A 212 18.44 -9.73 -8.24
C ARG A 212 18.15 -10.64 -7.05
N ILE A 213 17.11 -10.35 -6.28
CA ILE A 213 16.67 -11.23 -5.18
C ILE A 213 16.29 -12.59 -5.73
N CYS A 214 15.52 -12.63 -6.81
CA CYS A 214 15.13 -13.89 -7.46
C CYS A 214 16.37 -14.67 -7.91
N ASN A 215 17.28 -14.03 -8.64
CA ASN A 215 18.51 -14.66 -9.15
C ASN A 215 19.41 -15.18 -8.02
N HIS A 216 19.43 -14.49 -6.88
CA HIS A 216 20.21 -14.92 -5.72
C HIS A 216 19.58 -16.14 -5.01
N PHE A 217 18.25 -16.15 -4.82
CA PHE A 217 17.61 -17.18 -4.00
C PHE A 217 17.13 -18.41 -4.77
N LEU A 218 16.96 -18.35 -6.09
CA LEU A 218 16.62 -19.55 -6.88
C LEU A 218 17.68 -20.65 -6.77
N PRO A 219 19.00 -20.37 -6.89
CA PRO A 219 20.03 -21.39 -6.66
C PRO A 219 20.04 -21.92 -5.21
N VAL A 220 19.67 -21.09 -4.22
CA VAL A 220 19.56 -21.54 -2.83
C VAL A 220 18.38 -22.49 -2.68
N LEU A 221 17.22 -22.17 -3.28
CA LEU A 221 16.03 -23.04 -3.29
C LEU A 221 16.36 -24.42 -3.90
N GLU A 222 17.11 -24.43 -4.99
CA GLU A 222 17.54 -25.67 -5.64
C GLU A 222 18.50 -26.48 -4.76
N HIS A 223 19.49 -25.81 -4.15
CA HIS A 223 20.46 -26.44 -3.24
C HIS A 223 19.77 -27.09 -2.03
N GLU A 224 18.76 -26.43 -1.46
CA GLU A 224 17.97 -26.96 -0.34
C GLU A 224 16.96 -28.06 -0.75
N GLY A 225 16.87 -28.38 -2.05
CA GLY A 225 15.95 -29.40 -2.55
C GLY A 225 14.46 -29.01 -2.51
N LEU A 226 14.17 -27.71 -2.39
CA LEU A 226 12.81 -27.17 -2.20
C LEU A 226 12.12 -26.76 -3.52
N THR A 227 12.79 -26.94 -4.68
CA THR A 227 12.29 -26.50 -5.99
C THR A 227 10.89 -27.07 -6.30
N LYS A 228 10.71 -28.36 -6.11
CA LYS A 228 9.43 -29.04 -6.38
C LYS A 228 8.33 -28.52 -5.44
N PHE A 229 8.62 -28.41 -4.15
CA PHE A 229 7.70 -27.88 -3.14
C PHE A 229 7.26 -26.45 -3.49
N PHE A 230 8.20 -25.61 -3.92
CA PHE A 230 7.92 -24.22 -4.27
C PHE A 230 7.08 -24.08 -5.55
N PHE A 231 7.48 -24.75 -6.64
CA PHE A 231 6.88 -24.52 -7.96
C PHE A 231 5.71 -25.43 -8.31
N GLU A 232 5.70 -26.68 -7.78
CA GLU A 232 4.77 -27.72 -8.25
C GLU A 232 3.81 -28.20 -7.17
N ASP A 233 4.30 -28.42 -5.94
CA ASP A 233 3.50 -29.10 -4.94
C ASP A 233 2.61 -28.14 -4.14
N GLU A 234 3.14 -26.97 -3.68
CA GLU A 234 2.40 -26.17 -2.70
C GLU A 234 2.50 -24.66 -2.90
N VAL A 235 3.70 -24.02 -2.80
CA VAL A 235 3.79 -22.56 -2.59
C VAL A 235 3.19 -21.76 -3.75
N MET A 236 3.74 -21.86 -4.94
CA MET A 236 3.27 -21.10 -6.10
C MET A 236 1.92 -21.58 -6.64
N PRO A 237 1.59 -22.89 -6.67
CA PRO A 237 0.26 -23.34 -7.03
C PRO A 237 -0.83 -22.80 -6.11
N LEU A 238 -0.66 -22.95 -4.78
CA LEU A 238 -1.62 -22.42 -3.81
C LEU A 238 -1.78 -20.90 -3.92
N TYR A 239 -0.67 -20.18 -4.05
CA TYR A 239 -0.70 -18.74 -4.15
C TYR A 239 -1.39 -18.24 -5.41
N ARG A 240 -1.03 -18.80 -6.57
CA ARG A 240 -1.53 -18.39 -7.87
C ARG A 240 -2.94 -18.88 -8.17
N GLU A 241 -3.27 -20.11 -7.75
CA GLU A 241 -4.54 -20.76 -8.13
C GLU A 241 -5.64 -20.60 -7.08
N VAL A 242 -5.27 -20.32 -5.84
CA VAL A 242 -6.24 -20.18 -4.74
C VAL A 242 -6.18 -18.78 -4.10
N THR A 243 -5.03 -18.40 -3.52
CA THR A 243 -4.95 -17.21 -2.67
C THR A 243 -5.27 -15.92 -3.44
N ILE A 244 -4.57 -15.66 -4.54
CA ILE A 244 -4.80 -14.43 -5.33
C ILE A 244 -6.19 -14.42 -5.98
N PRO A 245 -6.71 -15.52 -6.57
CA PRO A 245 -8.09 -15.57 -7.06
C PRO A 245 -9.14 -15.29 -5.98
N MET A 246 -8.97 -15.82 -4.77
CA MET A 246 -9.88 -15.54 -3.64
C MET A 246 -9.85 -14.06 -3.25
N GLU A 247 -8.68 -13.41 -3.29
CA GLU A 247 -8.55 -11.97 -3.00
C GLU A 247 -9.16 -11.09 -4.10
N ILE A 248 -9.10 -11.53 -5.37
CA ILE A 248 -9.75 -10.86 -6.51
C ILE A 248 -11.27 -10.97 -6.39
N GLU A 249 -11.79 -12.16 -6.18
CA GLU A 249 -13.23 -12.42 -6.04
C GLU A 249 -13.80 -11.77 -4.79
N GLY A 250 -13.14 -11.97 -3.65
CA GLY A 250 -13.57 -11.49 -2.34
C GLY A 250 -14.68 -12.35 -1.77
N ILE A 251 -15.39 -11.78 -0.78
CA ILE A 251 -16.50 -12.45 -0.08
C ILE A 251 -17.77 -11.64 -0.31
N ALA A 252 -18.84 -12.32 -0.75
CA ALA A 252 -20.16 -11.72 -0.87
C ALA A 252 -20.72 -11.44 0.53
N LEU A 253 -21.17 -10.21 0.75
CA LEU A 253 -21.79 -9.78 2.00
C LEU A 253 -23.25 -9.40 1.76
N ASP A 254 -24.13 -9.83 2.65
CA ASP A 254 -25.52 -9.33 2.72
C ASP A 254 -25.52 -7.94 3.38
N ILE A 255 -25.32 -6.91 2.57
CA ILE A 255 -25.23 -5.52 3.06
C ILE A 255 -26.51 -5.10 3.80
N PRO A 256 -27.74 -5.36 3.29
CA PRO A 256 -28.97 -5.06 4.03
C PRO A 256 -29.01 -5.70 5.42
N LEU A 257 -28.64 -6.97 5.54
CA LEU A 257 -28.60 -7.66 6.83
C LEU A 257 -27.55 -7.08 7.78
N ILE A 258 -26.36 -6.72 7.24
CA ILE A 258 -25.30 -6.09 8.03
C ILE A 258 -25.77 -4.73 8.57
N GLU A 259 -26.40 -3.91 7.74
CA GLU A 259 -26.92 -2.61 8.14
C GLU A 259 -28.03 -2.74 9.19
N GLN A 260 -28.98 -3.64 9.00
CA GLN A 260 -30.01 -3.94 9.98
C GLN A 260 -29.41 -4.41 11.31
N THR A 261 -28.44 -5.31 11.27
CA THR A 261 -27.75 -5.82 12.46
C THR A 261 -26.98 -4.73 13.18
N ARG A 262 -26.25 -3.88 12.43
CA ARG A 262 -25.55 -2.71 12.98
C ARG A 262 -26.51 -1.79 13.72
N ASP A 263 -27.64 -1.46 13.11
CA ASP A 263 -28.61 -0.52 13.67
C ASP A 263 -29.29 -1.11 14.93
N ALA A 264 -29.56 -2.42 14.93
CA ALA A 264 -30.06 -3.12 16.12
C ALA A 264 -29.03 -3.12 17.26
N ILE A 265 -27.75 -3.40 16.96
CA ILE A 265 -26.67 -3.37 17.95
C ILE A 265 -26.48 -1.97 18.52
N LEU A 266 -26.51 -0.93 17.68
CA LEU A 266 -26.39 0.46 18.13
C LEU A 266 -27.57 0.88 19.02
N ALA A 267 -28.77 0.45 18.70
CA ALA A 267 -29.95 0.69 19.53
C ALA A 267 -29.85 0.00 20.89
N ASP A 268 -29.41 -1.26 20.92
CA ASP A 268 -29.19 -1.99 22.18
C ASP A 268 -28.04 -1.38 22.99
N GLN A 269 -26.97 -0.99 22.36
CA GLN A 269 -25.85 -0.30 23.01
C GLN A 269 -26.33 0.98 23.70
N GLU A 270 -27.12 1.81 23.02
CA GLU A 270 -27.64 3.03 23.58
C GLU A 270 -28.64 2.73 24.74
N LYS A 271 -29.48 1.72 24.60
CA LYS A 271 -30.37 1.26 25.66
C LYS A 271 -29.60 0.86 26.92
N TYR A 272 -28.58 0.01 26.78
CA TYR A 272 -27.77 -0.42 27.91
C TYR A 272 -26.94 0.72 28.48
N ARG A 273 -26.41 1.59 27.65
CA ARG A 273 -25.68 2.79 28.08
C ARG A 273 -26.58 3.67 28.97
N ARG A 274 -27.84 3.91 28.56
CA ARG A 274 -28.81 4.67 29.37
C ARG A 274 -29.11 3.97 30.68
N ALA A 275 -29.37 2.68 30.65
CA ALA A 275 -29.65 1.92 31.86
C ALA A 275 -28.50 1.98 32.88
N VAL A 276 -27.27 1.83 32.40
CA VAL A 276 -26.06 1.96 33.27
C VAL A 276 -25.97 3.37 33.86
N ILE A 277 -26.16 4.41 33.05
CA ILE A 277 -26.08 5.80 33.51
C ILE A 277 -27.20 6.07 34.54
N GLU A 278 -28.41 5.60 34.29
CA GLU A 278 -29.52 5.75 35.22
C GLU A 278 -29.26 5.07 36.59
N GLU A 279 -28.65 3.88 36.56
CA GLU A 279 -28.21 3.22 37.81
C GLU A 279 -27.09 4.00 38.52
N LEU A 280 -26.11 4.49 37.79
CA LEU A 280 -25.02 5.29 38.35
C LEU A 280 -25.54 6.61 38.93
N LEU A 281 -26.51 7.25 38.28
CA LEU A 281 -27.14 8.48 38.77
C LEU A 281 -27.98 8.31 40.03
N LYS A 282 -28.25 7.10 40.48
CA LYS A 282 -28.82 6.87 41.81
C LYS A 282 -27.84 7.17 42.94
N LEU A 283 -26.54 7.12 42.62
CA LEU A 283 -25.47 7.43 43.58
C LEU A 283 -25.18 8.93 43.62
N GLN A 284 -25.43 9.56 44.77
CA GLN A 284 -25.26 10.99 44.94
C GLN A 284 -23.82 11.48 44.58
N LYS A 285 -22.80 10.72 44.97
CA LYS A 285 -21.39 11.03 44.67
C LYS A 285 -21.11 11.06 43.17
N VAL A 286 -21.76 10.21 42.37
CA VAL A 286 -21.62 10.20 40.92
C VAL A 286 -22.27 11.42 40.29
N LYS A 287 -23.44 11.83 40.79
CA LYS A 287 -24.07 13.09 40.33
C LYS A 287 -23.18 14.28 40.60
N GLU A 288 -22.66 14.40 41.82
CA GLU A 288 -21.74 15.47 42.21
C GLU A 288 -20.50 15.50 41.32
N TRP A 289 -19.88 14.34 41.10
CA TRP A 289 -18.70 14.23 40.22
C TRP A 289 -19.01 14.64 38.76
N ILE A 290 -20.14 14.26 38.19
CA ILE A 290 -20.54 14.66 36.83
C ILE A 290 -20.76 16.19 36.78
N ILE A 291 -21.43 16.76 37.78
CA ILE A 291 -21.68 18.20 37.86
C ILE A 291 -20.33 18.96 37.99
N ASP A 292 -19.46 18.51 38.86
CA ASP A 292 -18.14 19.12 39.06
C ASP A 292 -17.27 19.03 37.82
N SER A 293 -17.29 17.89 37.11
CA SER A 293 -16.59 17.73 35.84
C SER A 293 -17.14 18.66 34.76
N ALA A 294 -18.46 18.83 34.69
CA ALA A 294 -19.08 19.76 33.76
C ALA A 294 -18.76 21.24 34.08
N LEU A 295 -18.49 21.55 35.34
CA LEU A 295 -18.21 22.92 35.80
C LEU A 295 -16.72 23.27 35.77
N SER A 296 -15.83 22.29 36.03
CA SER A 296 -14.41 22.54 36.30
C SER A 296 -13.49 22.42 35.10
N GLU A 297 -13.79 21.53 34.15
CA GLU A 297 -12.80 21.14 33.13
C GLU A 297 -12.98 21.84 31.78
N PHE A 298 -14.08 22.57 31.52
CA PHE A 298 -14.37 23.03 30.18
C PHE A 298 -14.74 24.51 30.10
N PRO A 299 -13.94 25.32 29.41
CA PRO A 299 -14.37 26.67 29.06
C PRO A 299 -15.63 26.63 28.17
N PRO A 300 -16.42 27.70 28.12
CA PRO A 300 -17.70 27.78 27.38
C PRO A 300 -17.65 27.40 25.90
N SER A 301 -16.43 27.33 25.33
CA SER A 301 -16.16 26.95 23.94
C SER A 301 -16.27 25.45 23.67
N HIS A 302 -16.32 24.60 24.67
CA HIS A 302 -16.37 23.14 24.54
C HIS A 302 -17.78 22.58 24.81
N LYS A 303 -18.79 23.15 24.18
CA LYS A 303 -20.14 22.61 24.19
C LYS A 303 -20.15 21.23 23.53
N GLY A 304 -20.63 20.22 24.21
CA GLY A 304 -20.74 18.86 23.70
C GLY A 304 -19.82 17.82 24.34
N THR A 305 -19.16 18.16 25.43
CA THR A 305 -18.44 17.15 26.23
C THR A 305 -19.42 16.14 26.85
N TRP A 306 -18.91 14.95 27.13
CA TRP A 306 -19.73 13.89 27.74
C TRP A 306 -20.44 14.33 29.03
N ALA A 307 -19.77 15.08 29.91
CA ALA A 307 -20.31 15.53 31.17
C ALA A 307 -21.43 16.56 30.97
N CYS A 308 -21.24 17.56 30.09
CA CYS A 308 -22.27 18.53 29.73
C CYS A 308 -23.50 17.84 29.08
N THR A 309 -23.25 16.89 28.20
CA THR A 309 -24.32 16.11 27.56
C THR A 309 -25.14 15.33 28.60
N LEU A 310 -24.49 14.73 29.60
CA LEU A 310 -25.18 14.02 30.68
C LEU A 310 -25.97 14.96 31.58
N VAL A 311 -25.43 16.12 31.92
CA VAL A 311 -26.11 17.15 32.70
C VAL A 311 -27.42 17.59 32.00
N ASP A 312 -27.33 17.87 30.68
CA ASP A 312 -28.49 18.31 29.91
C ASP A 312 -29.53 17.20 29.71
N MET A 313 -29.06 15.99 29.38
CA MET A 313 -29.93 14.84 29.11
C MET A 313 -30.73 14.40 30.36
N TYR A 314 -30.07 14.36 31.52
CA TYR A 314 -30.66 13.90 32.77
C TYR A 314 -31.12 15.03 33.69
N LYS A 315 -31.03 16.30 33.20
CA LYS A 315 -31.48 17.51 33.94
C LYS A 315 -30.87 17.57 35.34
N LEU A 316 -29.60 17.31 35.45
CA LEU A 316 -28.90 17.33 36.75
C LEU A 316 -28.86 18.76 37.29
N PRO A 317 -29.10 18.95 38.62
CA PRO A 317 -29.17 20.28 39.20
C PRO A 317 -27.78 20.93 39.21
N ILE A 318 -27.61 22.02 38.45
CA ILE A 318 -26.41 22.85 38.43
C ILE A 318 -26.56 23.94 39.48
N PRO A 319 -25.53 24.24 40.30
CA PRO A 319 -25.58 25.32 41.26
C PRO A 319 -25.84 26.68 40.56
N LYS A 320 -26.77 27.46 41.09
CA LYS A 320 -27.19 28.75 40.50
C LYS A 320 -26.06 29.76 40.31
N ASN A 321 -24.94 29.58 40.96
CA ASN A 321 -23.79 30.50 40.95
C ASN A 321 -22.64 30.06 40.02
N SER A 322 -22.81 29.04 39.19
CA SER A 322 -21.79 28.61 38.23
C SER A 322 -21.76 29.52 37.03
N ARG A 323 -20.74 30.39 36.96
CA ARG A 323 -20.56 31.37 35.87
C ARG A 323 -20.20 30.71 34.51
N ASN A 324 -19.92 29.45 34.49
CA ASN A 324 -19.33 28.77 33.33
C ASN A 324 -20.27 27.81 32.56
N TYR A 325 -21.48 27.59 33.05
CA TYR A 325 -22.45 26.70 32.41
C TYR A 325 -23.73 27.50 32.06
N SER A 326 -24.01 27.69 30.80
CA SER A 326 -25.28 28.26 30.34
C SER A 326 -26.07 27.19 29.60
N LEU A 327 -27.15 26.74 30.18
CA LEU A 327 -28.21 26.00 29.48
C LEU A 327 -28.78 26.93 28.40
N LYS A 328 -28.72 26.52 27.16
CA LYS A 328 -29.52 27.11 26.08
C LYS A 328 -30.76 26.28 25.86
#